data_8ce4a45783b5dbfaf98ad21f5be4e0bf
#
_entry.id   8ce4a45783b5dbfaf98ad21f5be4e0bf
#
_cell.length_a   1.000
_cell.length_b   1.000
_cell.length_c   1.000
_cell.angle_alpha   90.00
_cell.angle_beta   90.00
_cell.angle_gamma   90.00
#
_symmetry.space_group_name_H-M   'P 1'
#
loop_
_entity.id
_entity.type
_entity.pdbx_description
1 polymer ?
#
loop_
_entity_poly.entity_id
_entity_poly.type
_entity_poly.pdbx_seq_one_letter_code
_entity_poly.pdbx_strand_id
1 'polypeptide(L)'
;MIEAAGIVSELGGDFRLFVKYEGLNPTASFKDRGMTLAVSKAAERGARVVVCASTGNTSASAAAYAARAGMRCLVLIPEGKIAYGKMAQALIHGAQTLEIRGNFDDALEIVRELGKRDDVEVVNSINPYRIQGQKTASFEVCDSLGEAPDMHFLPVGNAGNIMAYWMGYKEYRESGNSSKLPRMMGWQAEGAAPIVLGAPVESPETVATAIRIG
;
A
#
# COMPACT_ATOMS: atom_id res chain seq x y z
N MET A 1 -17.61 -2.96 -0.13
CA MET A 1 -18.15 -1.71 0.49
C MET A 1 -19.13 -2.07 1.58
N ILE A 2 -19.13 -1.32 2.68
CA ILE A 2 -20.05 -1.49 3.84
C ILE A 2 -20.69 -0.13 4.09
N GLU A 3 -22.02 -0.03 4.10
CA GLU A 3 -22.71 1.20 4.47
C GLU A 3 -22.74 1.34 6.01
N ALA A 4 -22.28 2.47 6.53
CA ALA A 4 -22.12 2.73 7.95
C ALA A 4 -23.25 3.62 8.51
N ALA A 5 -24.50 3.20 8.33
CA ALA A 5 -25.71 3.97 8.72
C ALA A 5 -25.74 4.29 10.22
N GLY A 6 -25.24 3.41 11.10
CA GLY A 6 -25.17 3.66 12.54
C GLY A 6 -24.29 4.86 12.89
N ILE A 7 -23.14 5.02 12.24
CA ILE A 7 -22.24 6.17 12.45
C ILE A 7 -22.93 7.46 11.97
N VAL A 8 -23.61 7.42 10.82
CA VAL A 8 -24.32 8.58 10.28
C VAL A 8 -25.43 9.03 11.24
N SER A 9 -26.17 8.08 11.83
CA SER A 9 -27.20 8.37 12.83
C SER A 9 -26.64 9.06 14.07
N GLU A 10 -25.49 8.61 14.57
CA GLU A 10 -24.82 9.23 15.73
C GLU A 10 -24.30 10.64 15.42
N LEU A 11 -23.83 10.88 14.21
CA LEU A 11 -23.36 12.20 13.78
C LEU A 11 -24.48 13.19 13.44
N GLY A 12 -25.72 12.71 13.30
CA GLY A 12 -26.89 13.57 13.02
C GLY A 12 -26.85 14.24 11.64
N GLY A 13 -26.19 13.62 10.65
CA GLY A 13 -26.03 14.18 9.32
C GLY A 13 -26.98 13.60 8.27
N ASP A 14 -27.25 14.37 7.21
CA ASP A 14 -27.96 13.93 6.01
C ASP A 14 -26.96 13.59 4.89
N PHE A 15 -26.24 12.48 5.07
CA PHE A 15 -25.28 11.96 4.11
C PHE A 15 -25.21 10.43 4.20
N ARG A 16 -24.66 9.79 3.18
CA ARG A 16 -24.35 8.36 3.20
C ARG A 16 -22.86 8.15 3.44
N LEU A 17 -22.52 7.26 4.37
CA LEU A 17 -21.13 6.88 4.68
C LEU A 17 -20.88 5.43 4.31
N PHE A 18 -19.83 5.21 3.52
CA PHE A 18 -19.40 3.87 3.13
C PHE A 18 -17.95 3.62 3.57
N VAL A 19 -17.71 2.43 4.08
CA VAL A 19 -16.37 1.96 4.42
C VAL A 19 -15.91 0.94 3.38
N LYS A 20 -14.78 1.24 2.72
CA LYS A 20 -14.07 0.26 1.89
C LYS A 20 -13.05 -0.47 2.75
N TYR A 21 -13.39 -1.70 3.12
CA TYR A 21 -12.61 -2.49 4.05
C TYR A 21 -11.51 -3.27 3.33
N GLU A 22 -10.32 -2.68 3.21
CA GLU A 22 -9.13 -3.28 2.58
C GLU A 22 -8.50 -4.42 3.41
N GLY A 23 -8.93 -4.60 4.64
CA GLY A 23 -8.56 -5.74 5.49
C GLY A 23 -9.10 -7.09 5.01
N LEU A 24 -10.02 -7.13 4.03
CA LEU A 24 -10.50 -8.36 3.39
C LEU A 24 -9.57 -8.87 2.27
N ASN A 25 -8.54 -8.13 1.90
CA ASN A 25 -7.53 -8.62 0.97
C ASN A 25 -6.74 -9.79 1.59
N PRO A 26 -6.12 -10.68 0.80
CA PRO A 26 -5.49 -11.93 1.26
C PRO A 26 -4.49 -11.78 2.41
N THR A 27 -3.68 -10.71 2.44
CA THR A 27 -2.77 -10.42 3.56
C THR A 27 -3.27 -9.32 4.49
N ALA A 28 -4.58 -9.06 4.46
CA ALA A 28 -5.31 -8.10 5.27
C ALA A 28 -4.83 -6.65 5.12
N SER A 29 -4.42 -6.25 3.92
CA SER A 29 -4.08 -4.85 3.63
C SER A 29 -4.23 -4.49 2.15
N PHE A 30 -4.36 -3.18 1.88
CA PHE A 30 -4.39 -2.64 0.51
C PHE A 30 -3.10 -2.88 -0.30
N LYS A 31 -2.01 -3.30 0.37
CA LYS A 31 -0.74 -3.61 -0.30
C LYS A 31 -0.88 -4.72 -1.34
N ASP A 32 -1.83 -5.62 -1.15
CA ASP A 32 -2.13 -6.74 -2.04
C ASP A 32 -2.48 -6.28 -3.46
N ARG A 33 -3.21 -5.19 -3.60
CA ARG A 33 -3.58 -4.63 -4.91
C ARG A 33 -2.36 -4.28 -5.75
N GLY A 34 -1.44 -3.52 -5.16
CA GLY A 34 -0.20 -3.15 -5.82
C GLY A 34 0.71 -4.35 -6.04
N MET A 35 0.75 -5.28 -5.09
CA MET A 35 1.61 -6.45 -5.15
C MET A 35 1.15 -7.45 -6.22
N THR A 36 -0.16 -7.61 -6.40
CA THR A 36 -0.71 -8.42 -7.50
C THR A 36 -0.09 -8.02 -8.83
N LEU A 37 -0.13 -6.74 -9.17
CA LEU A 37 0.38 -6.29 -10.46
C LEU A 37 1.91 -6.29 -10.52
N ALA A 38 2.59 -5.86 -9.45
CA ALA A 38 4.06 -5.83 -9.43
C ALA A 38 4.66 -7.23 -9.60
N VAL A 39 4.14 -8.24 -8.90
CA VAL A 39 4.61 -9.61 -9.00
C VAL A 39 4.23 -10.25 -10.35
N SER A 40 3.03 -9.96 -10.88
CA SER A 40 2.64 -10.43 -12.22
C SER A 40 3.60 -9.88 -13.29
N LYS A 41 3.94 -8.60 -13.21
CA LYS A 41 4.91 -7.99 -14.14
C LYS A 41 6.34 -8.51 -13.95
N ALA A 42 6.74 -8.83 -12.74
CA ALA A 42 8.00 -9.52 -12.47
C ALA A 42 8.03 -10.89 -13.14
N ALA A 43 6.97 -11.68 -12.99
CA ALA A 43 6.84 -12.99 -13.62
C ALA A 43 6.86 -12.92 -15.15
N GLU A 44 6.15 -11.96 -15.76
CA GLU A 44 6.16 -11.72 -17.22
C GLU A 44 7.57 -11.43 -17.76
N ARG A 45 8.44 -10.79 -16.95
CA ARG A 45 9.84 -10.49 -17.31
C ARG A 45 10.79 -11.64 -17.05
N GLY A 46 10.31 -12.75 -16.47
CA GLY A 46 11.11 -13.90 -16.12
C GLY A 46 11.92 -13.73 -14.83
N ALA A 47 11.60 -12.76 -13.97
CA ALA A 47 12.22 -12.62 -12.66
C ALA A 47 11.94 -13.85 -11.80
N ARG A 48 12.94 -14.27 -11.04
CA ARG A 48 12.87 -15.45 -10.15
C ARG A 48 12.80 -15.05 -8.67
N VAL A 49 13.14 -13.82 -8.38
CA VAL A 49 13.19 -13.28 -7.01
C VAL A 49 12.50 -11.93 -6.96
N VAL A 50 11.64 -11.74 -6.00
CA VAL A 50 11.19 -10.40 -5.60
C VAL A 50 11.89 -9.99 -4.30
N VAL A 51 12.26 -8.73 -4.18
CA VAL A 51 12.96 -8.21 -3.02
C VAL A 51 12.29 -6.94 -2.51
N CYS A 52 12.23 -6.79 -1.20
CA CYS A 52 11.76 -5.54 -0.57
C CYS A 52 12.45 -5.27 0.78
N ALA A 53 12.55 -3.98 1.11
CA ALA A 53 12.86 -3.52 2.47
C ALA A 53 11.55 -3.19 3.18
N SER A 54 11.13 -3.97 4.17
CA SER A 54 9.89 -3.72 4.92
C SER A 54 9.73 -4.66 6.09
N THR A 55 9.29 -4.14 7.22
CA THR A 55 8.88 -4.92 8.40
C THR A 55 7.36 -5.11 8.52
N GLY A 56 6.57 -4.62 7.56
CA GLY A 56 5.12 -4.50 7.68
C GLY A 56 4.33 -5.14 6.54
N ASN A 57 3.21 -4.51 6.18
CA ASN A 57 2.28 -5.01 5.17
C ASN A 57 2.92 -5.26 3.79
N THR A 58 3.97 -4.54 3.43
CA THR A 58 4.65 -4.74 2.14
C THR A 58 5.35 -6.09 2.10
N SER A 59 6.09 -6.49 3.17
CA SER A 59 6.76 -7.78 3.23
C SER A 59 5.77 -8.95 3.26
N ALA A 60 4.70 -8.84 4.05
CA ALA A 60 3.65 -9.86 4.11
C ALA A 60 3.01 -10.10 2.73
N SER A 61 2.65 -9.01 2.04
CA SER A 61 2.06 -9.07 0.70
C SER A 61 3.06 -9.59 -0.34
N ALA A 62 4.32 -9.11 -0.33
CA ALA A 62 5.35 -9.58 -1.25
C ALA A 62 5.58 -11.09 -1.13
N ALA A 63 5.68 -11.60 0.09
CA ALA A 63 5.85 -13.04 0.35
C ALA A 63 4.69 -13.88 -0.18
N ALA A 64 3.44 -13.47 0.11
CA ALA A 64 2.26 -14.20 -0.32
C ALA A 64 2.13 -14.26 -1.84
N TYR A 65 2.33 -13.14 -2.53
CA TYR A 65 2.20 -13.08 -3.98
C TYR A 65 3.40 -13.71 -4.70
N ALA A 66 4.62 -13.61 -4.16
CA ALA A 66 5.78 -14.34 -4.66
C ALA A 66 5.56 -15.86 -4.59
N ALA A 67 5.11 -16.36 -3.44
CA ALA A 67 4.79 -17.79 -3.28
C ALA A 67 3.72 -18.24 -4.29
N ARG A 68 2.67 -17.45 -4.50
CA ARG A 68 1.62 -17.72 -5.49
C ARG A 68 2.15 -17.78 -6.91
N ALA A 69 3.17 -16.97 -7.24
CA ALA A 69 3.81 -16.91 -8.55
C ALA A 69 4.97 -17.90 -8.72
N GLY A 70 5.28 -18.74 -7.71
CA GLY A 70 6.42 -19.64 -7.73
C GLY A 70 7.78 -18.95 -7.68
N MET A 71 7.82 -17.71 -7.19
CA MET A 71 9.03 -16.88 -7.06
C MET A 71 9.56 -16.92 -5.62
N ARG A 72 10.84 -16.72 -5.45
CA ARG A 72 11.44 -16.49 -4.13
C ARG A 72 11.17 -15.06 -3.68
N CYS A 73 10.95 -14.87 -2.38
CA CYS A 73 10.82 -13.56 -1.77
C CYS A 73 11.95 -13.33 -0.77
N LEU A 74 12.66 -12.22 -0.94
CA LEU A 74 13.71 -11.77 -0.03
C LEU A 74 13.25 -10.47 0.65
N VAL A 75 13.24 -10.48 1.98
CA VAL A 75 12.84 -9.32 2.79
C VAL A 75 14.04 -8.84 3.61
N LEU A 76 14.46 -7.60 3.39
CA LEU A 76 15.51 -6.95 4.17
C LEU A 76 14.88 -6.10 5.28
N ILE A 77 15.40 -6.24 6.48
CA ILE A 77 14.95 -5.47 7.65
C ILE A 77 16.14 -4.95 8.45
N PRO A 78 16.05 -3.76 9.06
CA PRO A 78 17.03 -3.31 10.01
C PRO A 78 17.02 -4.19 11.28
N GLU A 79 18.18 -4.46 11.83
CA GLU A 79 18.37 -5.22 13.08
C GLU A 79 17.50 -4.64 14.21
N GLY A 80 16.78 -5.50 14.93
CA GLY A 80 15.92 -5.13 16.06
C GLY A 80 14.61 -4.41 15.69
N LYS A 81 14.25 -4.28 14.42
CA LYS A 81 13.02 -3.62 13.94
C LYS A 81 11.98 -4.61 13.42
N ILE A 82 11.72 -5.67 14.15
CA ILE A 82 10.81 -6.75 13.75
C ILE A 82 9.37 -6.45 14.19
N ALA A 83 8.45 -6.33 13.24
CA ALA A 83 7.01 -6.35 13.49
C ALA A 83 6.53 -7.81 13.44
N TYR A 84 6.57 -8.52 14.57
CA TYR A 84 6.38 -9.98 14.66
C TYR A 84 5.19 -10.51 13.89
N GLY A 85 4.01 -9.86 14.00
CA GLY A 85 2.79 -10.33 13.32
C GLY A 85 2.88 -10.31 11.80
N LYS A 86 3.49 -9.28 11.20
CA LYS A 86 3.66 -9.18 9.75
C LYS A 86 4.84 -10.01 9.26
N MET A 87 5.88 -10.13 10.07
CA MET A 87 6.99 -11.03 9.78
C MET A 87 6.55 -12.49 9.79
N ALA A 88 5.72 -12.90 10.74
CA ALA A 88 5.14 -14.24 10.76
C ALA A 88 4.37 -14.54 9.47
N GLN A 89 3.61 -13.57 8.94
CA GLN A 89 2.94 -13.73 7.64
C GLN A 89 3.95 -13.91 6.49
N ALA A 90 5.04 -13.15 6.47
CA ALA A 90 6.07 -13.31 5.44
C ALA A 90 6.74 -14.69 5.51
N LEU A 91 7.09 -15.13 6.71
CA LEU A 91 7.75 -16.43 6.94
C LEU A 91 6.85 -17.63 6.59
N ILE A 92 5.54 -17.59 6.94
CA ILE A 92 4.61 -18.69 6.62
C ILE A 92 4.44 -18.88 5.10
N HIS A 93 4.64 -17.81 4.32
CA HIS A 93 4.67 -17.85 2.84
C HIS A 93 6.06 -18.20 2.27
N GLY A 94 7.03 -18.57 3.11
CA GLY A 94 8.36 -19.01 2.69
C GLY A 94 9.33 -17.88 2.31
N ALA A 95 9.06 -16.65 2.72
CA ALA A 95 10.02 -15.57 2.48
C ALA A 95 11.30 -15.76 3.30
N GLN A 96 12.43 -15.47 2.68
CA GLN A 96 13.73 -15.37 3.35
C GLN A 96 13.88 -13.96 3.92
N THR A 97 14.19 -13.86 5.20
CA THR A 97 14.41 -12.59 5.87
C THR A 97 15.87 -12.42 6.18
N LEU A 98 16.44 -11.28 5.81
CA LEU A 98 17.80 -10.87 6.15
C LEU A 98 17.75 -9.64 7.05
N GLU A 99 18.31 -9.75 8.25
CA GLU A 99 18.56 -8.60 9.10
C GLU A 99 19.87 -7.93 8.68
N ILE A 100 19.82 -6.62 8.52
CA ILE A 100 21.01 -5.82 8.18
C ILE A 100 21.39 -4.91 9.35
N ARG A 101 22.69 -4.70 9.54
CA ARG A 101 23.20 -3.67 10.44
C ARG A 101 23.05 -2.32 9.77
N GLY A 102 22.17 -1.46 10.29
CA GLY A 102 21.85 -0.18 9.71
C GLY A 102 20.38 0.22 9.92
N ASN A 103 19.96 1.23 9.21
CA ASN A 103 18.59 1.74 9.24
C ASN A 103 17.76 1.27 8.02
N PHE A 104 16.56 1.83 7.86
CA PHE A 104 15.67 1.48 6.75
C PHE A 104 16.22 1.93 5.38
N ASP A 105 16.92 3.06 5.34
CA ASP A 105 17.48 3.60 4.09
C ASP A 105 18.65 2.75 3.61
N ASP A 106 19.47 2.23 4.53
CA ASP A 106 20.53 1.26 4.22
C ASP A 106 19.94 -0.04 3.62
N ALA A 107 18.84 -0.52 4.21
CA ALA A 107 18.12 -1.69 3.67
C ALA A 107 17.59 -1.43 2.26
N LEU A 108 17.05 -0.24 2.02
CA LEU A 108 16.48 0.15 0.73
C LEU A 108 17.58 0.31 -0.33
N GLU A 109 18.76 0.80 0.04
CA GLU A 109 19.91 0.91 -0.85
C GLU A 109 20.38 -0.49 -1.31
N ILE A 110 20.53 -1.42 -0.37
CA ILE A 110 20.87 -2.82 -0.72
C ILE A 110 19.81 -3.43 -1.65
N VAL A 111 18.52 -3.20 -1.38
CA VAL A 111 17.43 -3.67 -2.24
C VAL A 111 17.55 -3.09 -3.65
N ARG A 112 17.89 -1.80 -3.79
CA ARG A 112 18.12 -1.16 -5.10
C ARG A 112 19.29 -1.77 -5.85
N GLU A 113 20.40 -2.06 -5.14
CA GLU A 113 21.56 -2.73 -5.75
C GLU A 113 21.20 -4.14 -6.23
N LEU A 114 20.47 -4.91 -5.42
CA LEU A 114 19.98 -6.25 -5.84
C LEU A 114 19.06 -6.17 -7.06
N GLY A 115 18.24 -5.12 -7.15
CA GLY A 115 17.33 -4.87 -8.27
C GLY A 115 18.00 -4.52 -9.60
N LYS A 116 19.33 -4.34 -9.64
CA LYS A 116 20.10 -4.20 -10.90
C LYS A 116 20.32 -5.53 -11.63
N ARG A 117 20.01 -6.65 -10.99
CA ARG A 117 20.10 -7.98 -11.59
C ARG A 117 18.87 -8.28 -12.41
N ASP A 118 19.01 -8.87 -13.56
CA ASP A 118 17.91 -9.20 -14.49
C ASP A 118 16.88 -10.18 -13.89
N ASP A 119 17.29 -11.02 -12.94
CA ASP A 119 16.44 -12.04 -12.32
C ASP A 119 15.76 -11.56 -11.01
N VAL A 120 15.95 -10.30 -10.62
CA VAL A 120 15.43 -9.71 -9.37
C VAL A 120 14.53 -8.53 -9.65
N GLU A 121 13.36 -8.50 -9.05
CA GLU A 121 12.43 -7.35 -9.10
C GLU A 121 12.24 -6.72 -7.72
N VAL A 122 12.44 -5.40 -7.65
CA VAL A 122 12.17 -4.61 -6.43
C VAL A 122 10.69 -4.29 -6.34
N VAL A 123 10.06 -4.68 -5.23
CA VAL A 123 8.62 -4.46 -5.02
C VAL A 123 8.31 -3.48 -3.89
N ASN A 124 9.21 -2.55 -3.59
CA ASN A 124 8.97 -1.40 -2.71
C ASN A 124 8.01 -0.38 -3.35
N SER A 125 7.67 0.68 -2.62
CA SER A 125 6.75 1.74 -3.10
C SER A 125 7.23 2.47 -4.35
N ILE A 126 8.50 2.40 -4.66
CA ILE A 126 9.13 2.95 -5.88
C ILE A 126 8.75 2.19 -7.16
N ASN A 127 8.23 0.96 -7.05
CA ASN A 127 7.82 0.18 -8.21
C ASN A 127 6.52 0.76 -8.81
N PRO A 128 6.53 1.18 -10.08
CA PRO A 128 5.40 1.88 -10.70
C PRO A 128 4.15 0.99 -10.81
N TYR A 129 4.32 -0.32 -10.95
CA TYR A 129 3.19 -1.25 -11.02
C TYR A 129 2.41 -1.33 -9.71
N ARG A 130 3.04 -0.95 -8.58
CA ARG A 130 2.35 -0.84 -7.30
C ARG A 130 1.22 0.19 -7.33
N ILE A 131 1.46 1.36 -7.90
CA ILE A 131 0.45 2.41 -8.08
C ILE A 131 -0.65 1.95 -9.04
N GLN A 132 -0.27 1.34 -10.15
CA GLN A 132 -1.22 0.81 -11.14
C GLN A 132 -2.15 -0.28 -10.54
N GLY A 133 -1.64 -1.14 -9.68
CA GLY A 133 -2.48 -2.11 -8.97
C GLY A 133 -3.37 -1.45 -7.91
N GLN A 134 -2.85 -0.50 -7.14
CA GLN A 134 -3.61 0.17 -6.10
C GLN A 134 -4.77 1.01 -6.63
N LYS A 135 -4.65 1.62 -7.82
CA LYS A 135 -5.71 2.45 -8.41
C LYS A 135 -7.02 1.70 -8.64
N THR A 136 -6.97 0.37 -8.80
CA THR A 136 -8.17 -0.46 -9.00
C THR A 136 -9.17 -0.38 -7.84
N ALA A 137 -8.71 0.05 -6.66
CA ALA A 137 -9.59 0.26 -5.52
C ALA A 137 -10.63 1.36 -5.77
N SER A 138 -10.30 2.43 -6.53
CA SER A 138 -11.26 3.47 -6.92
C SER A 138 -12.25 2.97 -7.97
N PHE A 139 -11.85 2.07 -8.86
CA PHE A 139 -12.75 1.41 -9.79
C PHE A 139 -13.85 0.67 -9.05
N GLU A 140 -13.47 -0.18 -8.10
CA GLU A 140 -14.42 -0.91 -7.26
C GLU A 140 -15.35 0.01 -6.44
N VAL A 141 -14.88 1.19 -6.04
CA VAL A 141 -15.73 2.18 -5.37
C VAL A 141 -16.80 2.69 -6.34
N CYS A 142 -16.41 3.12 -7.54
CA CYS A 142 -17.35 3.58 -8.55
C CYS A 142 -18.34 2.47 -8.95
N ASP A 143 -17.85 1.27 -9.20
CA ASP A 143 -18.69 0.12 -9.58
C ASP A 143 -19.72 -0.23 -8.49
N SER A 144 -19.31 -0.13 -7.21
CA SER A 144 -20.19 -0.43 -6.08
C SER A 144 -21.23 0.66 -5.82
N LEU A 145 -20.92 1.92 -6.09
CA LEU A 145 -21.79 3.06 -5.83
C LEU A 145 -22.56 3.53 -7.07
N GLY A 146 -22.17 3.06 -8.26
CA GLY A 146 -22.69 3.52 -9.54
C GLY A 146 -22.07 4.86 -10.00
N GLU A 147 -21.24 5.50 -9.19
CA GLU A 147 -20.61 6.79 -9.44
C GLU A 147 -19.46 7.02 -8.45
N ALA A 148 -18.55 7.94 -8.73
CA ALA A 148 -17.57 8.37 -7.75
C ALA A 148 -18.26 9.05 -6.54
N PRO A 149 -17.78 8.88 -5.29
CA PRO A 149 -18.35 9.56 -4.13
C PRO A 149 -18.08 11.07 -4.18
N ASP A 150 -18.81 11.87 -3.42
CA ASP A 150 -18.52 13.30 -3.31
C ASP A 150 -17.20 13.57 -2.58
N MET A 151 -16.90 12.75 -1.56
CA MET A 151 -15.66 12.81 -0.79
C MET A 151 -15.10 11.42 -0.57
N HIS A 152 -13.78 11.28 -0.69
CA HIS A 152 -13.05 10.06 -0.37
C HIS A 152 -12.00 10.35 0.71
N PHE A 153 -12.16 9.72 1.87
CA PHE A 153 -11.27 9.88 3.02
C PHE A 153 -10.32 8.69 3.15
N LEU A 154 -9.03 8.95 3.38
CA LEU A 154 -8.07 7.89 3.64
C LEU A 154 -6.85 8.39 4.44
N PRO A 155 -6.21 7.52 5.24
CA PRO A 155 -4.96 7.85 5.92
C PRO A 155 -3.82 8.00 4.92
N VAL A 156 -2.90 8.92 5.19
CA VAL A 156 -1.75 9.24 4.34
C VAL A 156 -0.45 9.08 5.12
N GLY A 157 0.42 8.20 4.65
CA GLY A 157 1.84 8.17 5.00
C GLY A 157 2.65 8.84 3.89
N ASN A 158 3.22 8.04 2.98
CA ASN A 158 4.00 8.52 1.83
C ASN A 158 3.14 8.93 0.60
N ALA A 159 1.87 9.17 0.76
CA ALA A 159 0.90 9.58 -0.26
C ALA A 159 0.68 8.64 -1.47
N GLY A 160 1.40 7.52 -1.58
CA GLY A 160 1.28 6.60 -2.73
C GLY A 160 -0.15 6.07 -2.92
N ASN A 161 -0.85 5.76 -1.82
CA ASN A 161 -2.21 5.22 -1.91
C ASN A 161 -3.24 6.27 -2.36
N ILE A 162 -3.18 7.50 -1.82
CA ILE A 162 -4.10 8.58 -2.25
C ILE A 162 -3.87 8.95 -3.71
N MET A 163 -2.60 8.98 -4.16
CA MET A 163 -2.26 9.17 -5.57
C MET A 163 -2.86 8.09 -6.47
N ALA A 164 -2.78 6.83 -6.04
CA ALA A 164 -3.33 5.71 -6.78
C ALA A 164 -4.86 5.83 -6.93
N TYR A 165 -5.58 6.12 -5.84
CA TYR A 165 -7.02 6.35 -5.90
C TYR A 165 -7.38 7.51 -6.83
N TRP A 166 -6.66 8.63 -6.73
CA TRP A 166 -6.88 9.78 -7.60
C TRP A 166 -6.65 9.45 -9.08
N MET A 167 -5.57 8.70 -9.39
CA MET A 167 -5.34 8.20 -10.75
C MET A 167 -6.52 7.40 -11.28
N GLY A 168 -7.00 6.43 -10.51
CA GLY A 168 -8.09 5.58 -10.94
C GLY A 168 -9.42 6.35 -11.11
N TYR A 169 -9.73 7.29 -10.23
CA TYR A 169 -10.90 8.14 -10.41
C TYR A 169 -10.83 8.98 -11.70
N LYS A 170 -9.64 9.51 -12.02
CA LYS A 170 -9.45 10.22 -13.30
C LYS A 170 -9.67 9.32 -14.50
N GLU A 171 -9.10 8.12 -14.50
CA GLU A 171 -9.29 7.15 -15.57
C GLU A 171 -10.75 6.74 -15.74
N TYR A 172 -11.49 6.52 -14.64
CA TYR A 172 -12.90 6.18 -14.69
C TYR A 172 -13.76 7.32 -15.24
N ARG A 173 -13.43 8.54 -14.92
CA ARG A 173 -14.07 9.71 -15.51
C ARG A 173 -13.77 9.85 -17.01
N GLU A 174 -12.51 9.70 -17.41
CA GLU A 174 -12.06 9.78 -18.80
C GLU A 174 -12.67 8.70 -19.68
N SER A 175 -12.87 7.50 -19.12
CA SER A 175 -13.53 6.37 -19.81
C SER A 175 -15.07 6.40 -19.77
N GLY A 176 -15.67 7.41 -19.14
CA GLY A 176 -17.11 7.55 -19.01
C GLY A 176 -17.78 6.64 -17.97
N ASN A 177 -17.01 5.94 -17.14
CA ASN A 177 -17.52 5.09 -16.06
C ASN A 177 -17.86 5.89 -14.78
N SER A 178 -17.57 7.18 -14.75
CA SER A 178 -17.98 8.13 -13.71
C SER A 178 -18.15 9.51 -14.34
N SER A 179 -19.18 10.25 -13.96
CA SER A 179 -19.44 11.60 -14.47
C SER A 179 -18.66 12.67 -13.67
N LYS A 180 -18.20 12.34 -12.45
CA LYS A 180 -17.56 13.28 -11.53
C LYS A 180 -16.28 12.71 -10.92
N LEU A 181 -15.54 13.59 -10.23
CA LEU A 181 -14.37 13.25 -9.41
C LEU A 181 -14.67 13.54 -7.94
N PRO A 182 -14.18 12.72 -7.00
CA PRO A 182 -14.35 12.99 -5.59
C PRO A 182 -13.41 14.11 -5.11
N ARG A 183 -13.77 14.75 -4.00
CA ARG A 183 -12.80 15.49 -3.21
C ARG A 183 -11.97 14.49 -2.40
N MET A 184 -10.67 14.48 -2.64
CA MET A 184 -9.74 13.59 -1.90
C MET A 184 -9.38 14.23 -0.56
N MET A 185 -9.67 13.54 0.53
CA MET A 185 -9.42 13.99 1.90
C MET A 185 -8.37 13.07 2.55
N GLY A 186 -7.12 13.51 2.54
CA GLY A 186 -6.01 12.79 3.14
C GLY A 186 -5.78 13.20 4.59
N TRP A 187 -5.55 12.25 5.48
CA TRP A 187 -5.29 12.48 6.90
C TRP A 187 -3.92 11.94 7.28
N GLN A 188 -3.06 12.80 7.80
CA GLN A 188 -1.79 12.40 8.43
C GLN A 188 -1.95 12.38 9.95
N ALA A 189 -1.17 11.53 10.62
CA ALA A 189 -1.12 11.54 12.08
C ALA A 189 -0.36 12.79 12.56
N GLU A 190 -0.80 13.42 13.65
CA GLU A 190 -0.26 14.69 14.17
C GLU A 190 1.28 14.68 14.31
N GLY A 191 1.84 13.62 14.90
CA GLY A 191 3.30 13.48 15.04
C GLY A 191 4.04 12.94 13.81
N ALA A 192 3.36 12.80 12.65
CA ALA A 192 3.92 12.27 11.40
C ALA A 192 3.19 12.89 10.19
N ALA A 193 3.22 14.23 10.09
CA ALA A 193 2.45 15.00 9.13
C ALA A 193 3.30 15.91 8.22
N PRO A 194 4.35 15.40 7.53
CA PRO A 194 5.26 16.22 6.75
C PRO A 194 4.56 16.99 5.63
N ILE A 195 3.51 16.43 5.01
CA ILE A 195 2.76 17.09 3.92
C ILE A 195 1.96 18.27 4.47
N VAL A 196 1.32 18.11 5.64
CA VAL A 196 0.56 19.20 6.29
C VAL A 196 1.50 20.30 6.76
N LEU A 197 2.65 19.93 7.30
CA LEU A 197 3.66 20.89 7.80
C LEU A 197 4.46 21.55 6.67
N GLY A 198 4.52 20.94 5.49
CA GLY A 198 5.34 21.39 4.37
C GLY A 198 6.84 21.18 4.58
N ALA A 199 7.23 20.32 5.55
CA ALA A 199 8.61 20.03 5.89
C ALA A 199 8.74 18.59 6.41
N PRO A 200 9.93 17.94 6.25
CA PRO A 200 10.19 16.63 6.82
C PRO A 200 10.07 16.63 8.36
N VAL A 201 9.63 15.51 8.92
CA VAL A 201 9.60 15.24 10.36
C VAL A 201 10.71 14.23 10.67
N GLU A 202 11.81 14.67 11.32
CA GLU A 202 12.99 13.85 11.54
C GLU A 202 12.75 12.62 12.43
N SER A 203 11.85 12.75 13.42
CA SER A 203 11.51 11.67 14.35
C SER A 203 10.00 11.53 14.48
N PRO A 204 9.33 10.95 13.47
CA PRO A 204 7.87 10.84 13.49
C PRO A 204 7.39 9.89 14.60
N GLU A 205 6.46 10.35 15.42
CA GLU A 205 5.84 9.56 16.49
C GLU A 205 4.31 9.53 16.33
N THR A 206 3.75 8.33 16.34
CA THR A 206 2.29 8.12 16.32
C THR A 206 1.94 6.69 16.68
N VAL A 207 0.77 6.49 17.29
CA VAL A 207 0.16 5.17 17.49
C VAL A 207 -0.27 4.53 16.18
N ALA A 208 -0.51 5.33 15.13
CA ALA A 208 -0.83 4.87 13.78
C ALA A 208 0.44 4.45 13.02
N THR A 209 1.09 3.38 13.47
CA THR A 209 2.41 2.93 13.01
C THR A 209 2.52 2.72 11.50
N ALA A 210 1.41 2.37 10.82
CA ALA A 210 1.39 2.13 9.37
C ALA A 210 1.58 3.42 8.52
N ILE A 211 1.37 4.59 9.11
CA ILE A 211 1.54 5.91 8.46
C ILE A 211 2.59 6.77 9.19
N ARG A 212 3.42 6.17 10.01
CA ARG A 212 4.53 6.84 10.70
C ARG A 212 5.69 7.12 9.71
N ILE A 213 5.51 8.15 8.92
CA ILE A 213 6.44 8.62 7.88
C ILE A 213 6.79 10.08 8.18
N GLY A 214 8.07 10.39 8.18
CA GLY A 214 8.59 11.75 8.37
C GLY A 214 9.00 12.46 7.08
#